data_78764b46dba35ae7bf3d998c89bd0dd3
#
_entry.id   78764b46dba35ae7bf3d998c89bd0dd3
#
_cell.length_a   1.000
_cell.length_b   1.000
_cell.length_c   1.000
_cell.angle_alpha   90.00
_cell.angle_beta   90.00
_cell.angle_gamma   90.00
#
_symmetry.space_group_name_H-M   'P 1'
#
loop_
_entity.id
_entity.type
_entity.pdbx_description
1 polymer ?
#
loop_
_entity_poly.entity_id
_entity_poly.type
_entity_poly.pdbx_seq_one_letter_code
_entity_poly.pdbx_strand_id
1 'polypeptide(L)'
;MRLALAVIGSVWLLGGAAQGSTIKSGLYGKVTRGPITPVCIAEQPCSAPVPGAMIVFSRSGREVARTRTAPNGAYRIALTPGTYSVRVLQARPVDPATTWVPRGRFRHLDFSVDTGIR
;
A
#
# COMPACT_ATOMS: atom_id res chain seq x y z
N MET A 1 47.00 25.35 1.77
CA MET A 1 46.46 25.39 1.61
C MET A 1 45.61 25.05 1.06
N ARG A 2 45.21 24.94 0.87
CA ARG A 2 44.50 24.66 0.47
C ARG A 2 44.12 23.66 0.34
N LEU A 3 44.09 23.16 0.42
CA LEU A 3 43.94 22.20 0.36
C LEU A 3 43.07 21.61 0.90
N ALA A 4 43.07 21.66 1.56
CA ALA A 4 42.30 21.12 2.43
C ALA A 4 40.97 21.08 2.03
N LEU A 5 40.65 21.94 1.54
CA LEU A 5 39.45 22.04 1.14
C LEU A 5 38.92 20.97 0.50
N ALA A 6 39.40 20.54 -0.29
CA ALA A 6 38.86 19.51 -1.09
C ALA A 6 38.28 18.48 -0.30
N VAL A 7 38.86 18.18 0.61
CA VAL A 7 38.45 17.23 1.41
C VAL A 7 37.11 17.21 1.80
N ILE A 8 36.71 18.18 2.18
CA ILE A 8 35.47 18.29 2.56
C ILE A 8 34.45 17.70 1.81
N GLY A 9 34.38 18.00 0.67
CA GLY A 9 33.29 17.57 -0.09
C GLY A 9 33.04 16.14 -0.04
N SER A 10 34.02 15.41 0.02
CA SER A 10 33.74 13.99 -0.12
C SER A 10 32.99 13.40 1.00
N VAL A 11 33.11 13.94 2.05
CA VAL A 11 32.48 13.44 3.18
C VAL A 11 31.04 13.21 3.11
N TRP A 12 30.29 14.15 2.84
CA TRP A 12 28.90 13.92 2.96
C TRP A 12 28.29 13.08 1.92
N LEU A 13 28.99 12.75 1.00
CA LEU A 13 28.44 11.86 0.05
C LEU A 13 28.11 10.58 0.71
N LEU A 14 28.85 10.24 1.65
CA LEU A 14 28.62 9.02 2.29
C LEU A 14 27.31 8.95 2.96
N GLY A 15 26.90 10.03 3.44
CA GLY A 15 25.66 10.01 4.13
C GLY A 15 24.56 9.54 3.24
N GLY A 16 24.62 9.91 2.02
CA GLY A 16 23.57 9.51 1.14
C GLY A 16 23.52 8.03 0.99
N ALA A 17 24.64 7.46 0.91
CA ALA A 17 24.65 6.03 0.70
C ALA A 17 24.00 5.34 1.86
N ALA A 18 24.20 5.81 3.00
CA ALA A 18 23.66 5.15 4.15
C ALA A 18 22.18 5.02 4.07
N GLN A 19 21.55 5.97 3.50
CA GLN A 19 20.15 5.86 3.46
C GLN A 19 19.65 4.82 2.58
N GLY A 20 20.34 4.51 1.56
CA GLY A 20 19.90 3.52 0.64
C GLY A 20 19.76 2.15 1.25
N SER A 21 20.38 1.93 2.37
CA SER A 21 20.31 0.63 2.96
C SER A 21 19.19 0.48 3.97
N THR A 22 18.40 1.49 4.12
CA THR A 22 17.35 1.45 5.13
C THR A 22 16.31 0.39 4.81
N ILE A 23 15.92 -0.33 5.82
CA ILE A 23 14.88 -1.33 5.71
C ILE A 23 13.56 -0.62 5.47
N LYS A 24 12.80 -1.11 4.53
CA LYS A 24 11.53 -0.50 4.17
C LYS A 24 10.38 -1.24 4.78
N SER A 25 9.26 -0.57 4.91
CA SER A 25 8.03 -1.13 5.41
C SER A 25 6.90 -0.78 4.46
N GLY A 26 5.81 -1.49 4.56
CA GLY A 26 4.67 -1.26 3.70
C GLY A 26 3.68 -2.41 3.72
N LEU A 27 2.84 -2.44 2.71
CA LEU A 27 1.81 -3.47 2.56
C LEU A 27 1.82 -4.02 1.15
N TYR A 28 1.36 -5.25 1.00
CA TYR A 28 1.15 -5.84 -0.30
C TYR A 28 0.02 -6.86 -0.21
N GLY A 29 -0.64 -7.12 -1.31
CA GLY A 29 -1.73 -8.08 -1.33
C GLY A 29 -2.58 -7.88 -2.57
N LYS A 30 -3.85 -8.21 -2.46
CA LYS A 30 -4.80 -8.08 -3.55
C LYS A 30 -6.05 -7.37 -3.09
N VAL A 31 -6.73 -6.75 -4.03
CA VAL A 31 -8.03 -6.15 -3.80
C VAL A 31 -9.04 -6.94 -4.62
N THR A 32 -10.07 -7.44 -3.95
CA THR A 32 -11.14 -8.17 -4.62
C THR A 32 -12.45 -7.46 -4.33
N ARG A 33 -13.44 -7.73 -5.15
CA ARG A 33 -14.79 -7.24 -4.94
C ARG A 33 -15.73 -8.42 -4.81
N GLY A 34 -16.75 -8.30 -4.02
CA GLY A 34 -17.70 -9.37 -3.81
C GLY A 34 -18.89 -8.92 -3.00
N PRO A 35 -19.93 -9.70 -3.04
CA PRO A 35 -20.11 -10.87 -3.91
C PRO A 35 -20.35 -10.42 -5.37
N ILE A 36 -19.98 -11.26 -6.32
CA ILE A 36 -20.21 -10.94 -7.72
C ILE A 36 -21.48 -11.59 -8.25
N THR A 37 -22.14 -12.35 -7.40
CA THR A 37 -23.45 -12.92 -7.71
C THR A 37 -24.30 -12.78 -6.48
N PRO A 38 -25.64 -12.77 -6.61
CA PRO A 38 -26.52 -12.63 -5.45
C PRO A 38 -26.43 -13.82 -4.49
N VAL A 39 -26.05 -14.97 -5.00
CA VAL A 39 -25.92 -16.17 -4.16
C VAL A 39 -24.55 -16.76 -4.41
N CYS A 40 -23.80 -16.98 -3.34
CA CYS A 40 -22.48 -17.58 -3.46
C CYS A 40 -22.65 -19.09 -3.35
N ILE A 41 -22.16 -19.80 -4.36
CA ILE A 41 -22.28 -21.24 -4.47
C ILE A 41 -20.90 -21.87 -4.34
N ALA A 42 -20.82 -22.99 -3.64
CA ALA A 42 -19.56 -23.68 -3.47
C ALA A 42 -18.95 -24.03 -4.83
N GLU A 43 -17.64 -23.92 -4.90
CA GLU A 43 -16.90 -24.27 -6.11
C GLU A 43 -17.06 -23.28 -7.26
N GLN A 44 -17.72 -22.16 -7.01
CA GLN A 44 -17.79 -21.09 -8.00
C GLN A 44 -17.27 -19.82 -7.38
N PRO A 45 -16.54 -19.01 -8.13
CA PRO A 45 -16.02 -17.76 -7.56
C PRO A 45 -17.17 -16.84 -7.17
N CYS A 46 -17.07 -16.26 -6.00
CA CYS A 46 -18.04 -15.29 -5.53
C CYS A 46 -17.39 -13.91 -5.42
N SER A 47 -16.13 -13.81 -5.76
CA SER A 47 -15.40 -12.54 -5.76
C SER A 47 -14.53 -12.48 -6.98
N ALA A 48 -14.08 -11.30 -7.31
CA ALA A 48 -13.22 -11.09 -8.47
C ALA A 48 -12.19 -10.03 -8.14
N PRO A 49 -11.04 -10.04 -8.79
CA PRO A 49 -10.04 -9.00 -8.57
C PRO A 49 -10.55 -7.65 -9.09
N VAL A 50 -10.01 -6.58 -8.53
CA VAL A 50 -10.36 -5.22 -8.95
C VAL A 50 -9.15 -4.62 -9.63
N PRO A 51 -9.14 -4.56 -10.97
CA PRO A 51 -8.00 -4.02 -11.68
C PRO A 51 -8.04 -2.50 -11.69
N GLY A 52 -6.88 -1.87 -11.64
CA GLY A 52 -6.79 -0.43 -11.79
C GLY A 52 -7.45 0.39 -10.71
N ALA A 53 -7.72 -0.18 -9.56
CA ALA A 53 -8.37 0.56 -8.48
C ALA A 53 -7.34 1.41 -7.74
N MET A 54 -7.74 2.60 -7.36
CA MET A 54 -6.87 3.49 -6.62
C MET A 54 -7.13 3.31 -5.13
N ILE A 55 -6.13 2.86 -4.39
CA ILE A 55 -6.22 2.69 -2.94
C ILE A 55 -5.55 3.89 -2.30
N VAL A 56 -6.26 4.55 -1.39
CA VAL A 56 -5.77 5.74 -0.73
C VAL A 56 -5.55 5.46 0.75
N PHE A 57 -4.37 5.81 1.24
CA PHE A 57 -4.01 5.62 2.64
C PHE A 57 -3.90 6.98 3.31
N SER A 58 -4.58 7.12 4.46
CA SER A 58 -4.65 8.40 5.17
C SER A 58 -4.24 8.24 6.63
N ARG A 59 -3.69 9.30 7.18
CA ARG A 59 -3.39 9.37 8.62
C ARG A 59 -3.93 10.69 9.13
N SER A 60 -4.61 10.65 10.26
CA SER A 60 -5.17 11.85 10.88
C SER A 60 -5.99 12.67 9.89
N GLY A 61 -6.78 11.98 9.08
CA GLY A 61 -7.66 12.64 8.14
C GLY A 61 -6.98 13.19 6.89
N ARG A 62 -5.72 12.91 6.70
CA ARG A 62 -4.97 13.46 5.57
C ARG A 62 -4.39 12.34 4.72
N GLU A 63 -4.59 12.42 3.42
CA GLU A 63 -4.01 11.42 2.52
C GLU A 63 -2.49 11.52 2.55
N VAL A 64 -1.82 10.39 2.74
CA VAL A 64 -0.37 10.35 2.75
C VAL A 64 0.22 9.52 1.62
N ALA A 65 -0.57 8.64 1.02
CA ALA A 65 -0.07 7.81 -0.08
C ALA A 65 -1.24 7.18 -0.82
N ARG A 66 -0.97 6.76 -2.06
CA ARG A 66 -1.96 6.02 -2.84
C ARG A 66 -1.24 5.10 -3.79
N THR A 67 -1.92 4.04 -4.21
CA THR A 67 -1.39 3.11 -5.18
C THR A 67 -2.54 2.56 -6.01
N ARG A 68 -2.20 2.03 -7.19
CA ARG A 68 -3.20 1.51 -8.11
C ARG A 68 -2.99 0.01 -8.26
N THR A 69 -4.07 -0.75 -8.31
CA THR A 69 -3.96 -2.20 -8.45
C THR A 69 -3.59 -2.57 -9.87
N ALA A 70 -2.90 -3.69 -10.00
CA ALA A 70 -2.56 -4.29 -11.28
C ALA A 70 -3.79 -4.99 -11.87
N PRO A 71 -3.72 -5.47 -13.11
CA PRO A 71 -4.87 -6.14 -13.71
C PRO A 71 -5.40 -7.33 -12.93
N ASN A 72 -4.56 -8.00 -12.16
CA ASN A 72 -5.00 -9.11 -11.33
C ASN A 72 -5.42 -8.67 -9.93
N GLY A 73 -5.53 -7.37 -9.70
CA GLY A 73 -5.92 -6.84 -8.40
C GLY A 73 -4.80 -6.67 -7.41
N ALA A 74 -3.58 -7.02 -7.77
CA ALA A 74 -2.46 -6.96 -6.83
C ALA A 74 -2.01 -5.53 -6.59
N TYR A 75 -1.53 -5.26 -5.39
CA TYR A 75 -0.99 -3.95 -5.05
C TYR A 75 0.23 -4.12 -4.15
N ARG A 76 1.05 -3.09 -4.12
CA ARG A 76 2.19 -3.02 -3.22
C ARG A 76 2.49 -1.55 -2.99
N ILE A 77 2.73 -1.17 -1.74
CA ILE A 77 2.99 0.22 -1.42
C ILE A 77 3.93 0.31 -0.22
N ALA A 78 4.89 1.21 -0.32
CA ALA A 78 5.79 1.49 0.80
C ALA A 78 5.15 2.55 1.67
N LEU A 79 5.11 2.30 2.97
CA LEU A 79 4.50 3.20 3.93
C LEU A 79 5.34 3.18 5.20
N THR A 80 5.41 4.30 5.87
CA THR A 80 6.09 4.33 7.17
C THR A 80 5.26 3.54 8.17
N PRO A 81 5.88 2.97 9.18
CA PRO A 81 5.14 2.21 10.20
C PRO A 81 4.08 3.06 10.88
N GLY A 82 2.95 2.47 11.18
CA GLY A 82 1.87 3.16 11.86
C GLY A 82 0.52 2.67 11.41
N THR A 83 -0.51 3.39 11.84
CA THR A 83 -1.90 3.04 11.55
C THR A 83 -2.45 3.98 10.49
N TYR A 84 -3.22 3.42 9.56
CA TYR A 84 -3.76 4.16 8.43
C TYR A 84 -5.24 3.86 8.23
N SER A 85 -5.96 4.85 7.71
CA SER A 85 -7.30 4.63 7.20
C SER A 85 -7.18 4.35 5.71
N VAL A 86 -8.03 3.48 5.19
CA VAL A 86 -7.95 3.03 3.81
C VAL A 86 -9.24 3.32 3.08
N ARG A 87 -9.13 3.80 1.85
CA ARG A 87 -10.26 3.99 0.96
C ARG A 87 -9.89 3.51 -0.42
N VAL A 88 -10.87 2.99 -1.14
CA VAL A 88 -10.71 2.69 -2.55
C VAL A 88 -11.63 3.67 -3.27
N LEU A 89 -11.06 4.48 -4.16
CA LEU A 89 -11.82 5.55 -4.80
C LEU A 89 -12.91 5.00 -5.69
N GLN A 90 -14.06 5.68 -5.66
CA GLN A 90 -15.21 5.31 -6.48
C GLN A 90 -15.72 3.91 -6.20
N ALA A 91 -15.49 3.43 -5.01
CA ALA A 91 -15.93 2.11 -4.60
C ALA A 91 -16.70 2.21 -3.32
N ARG A 92 -17.40 1.13 -3.00
CA ARG A 92 -18.09 1.07 -1.74
C ARG A 92 -17.10 0.82 -0.64
N PRO A 93 -17.55 0.79 0.60
CA PRO A 93 -16.60 0.62 1.71
C PRO A 93 -15.67 -0.55 1.51
N VAL A 94 -14.45 -0.38 1.94
CA VAL A 94 -13.41 -1.40 1.83
C VAL A 94 -13.20 -2.03 3.20
N ASP A 95 -12.87 -3.30 3.22
CA ASP A 95 -12.60 -4.03 4.44
C ASP A 95 -11.23 -4.69 4.35
N PRO A 96 -10.34 -4.43 5.28
CA PRO A 96 -10.49 -3.56 6.43
C PRO A 96 -10.37 -2.09 6.05
N ALA A 97 -11.08 -1.24 6.76
CA ALA A 97 -11.03 0.21 6.52
C ALA A 97 -9.90 0.87 7.29
N THR A 98 -9.30 0.16 8.20
CA THR A 98 -8.19 0.64 9.01
C THR A 98 -7.15 -0.48 9.08
N THR A 99 -5.88 -0.13 8.99
CA THR A 99 -4.84 -1.13 9.04
C THR A 99 -3.59 -0.55 9.66
N TRP A 100 -2.61 -1.40 9.92
CA TRP A 100 -1.34 -0.98 10.50
C TRP A 100 -0.19 -1.53 9.65
N VAL A 101 0.90 -0.80 9.67
CA VAL A 101 2.10 -1.16 8.91
C VAL A 101 3.21 -1.44 9.91
N PRO A 102 3.82 -2.62 9.84
CA PRO A 102 4.89 -2.98 10.76
C PRO A 102 6.19 -2.28 10.42
N ARG A 103 7.09 -2.25 11.38
CA ARG A 103 8.39 -1.67 11.17
C ARG A 103 9.30 -2.68 10.50
N GLY A 104 10.01 -2.26 9.48
CA GLY A 104 11.09 -3.05 8.90
C GLY A 104 10.69 -4.19 7.98
N ARG A 105 9.44 -4.25 7.55
CA ARG A 105 9.01 -5.27 6.61
C ARG A 105 7.71 -4.91 5.94
N PHE A 106 7.39 -5.63 4.88
CA PHE A 106 6.10 -5.51 4.22
C PHE A 106 5.17 -6.57 4.79
N ARG A 107 3.94 -6.18 5.07
CA ARG A 107 2.96 -7.08 5.63
C ARG A 107 1.94 -7.44 4.57
N HIS A 108 1.57 -8.72 4.50
CA HIS A 108 0.56 -9.16 3.55
C HIS A 108 -0.83 -8.76 4.06
N LEU A 109 -1.59 -8.09 3.23
CA LEU A 109 -2.94 -7.68 3.58
C LEU A 109 -3.78 -7.57 2.33
N ASP A 110 -4.88 -8.32 2.28
CA ASP A 110 -5.82 -8.26 1.19
C ASP A 110 -6.98 -7.37 1.57
N PHE A 111 -7.52 -6.67 0.61
CA PHE A 111 -8.69 -5.80 0.81
C PHE A 111 -9.87 -6.35 0.05
N SER A 112 -11.04 -6.14 0.59
CA SER A 112 -12.29 -6.57 -0.03
C SER A 112 -13.22 -5.38 -0.17
N VAL A 113 -13.79 -5.21 -1.35
CA VAL A 113 -14.71 -4.11 -1.63
C VAL A 113 -16.10 -4.69 -1.83
N ASP A 114 -17.08 -4.10 -1.17
CA ASP A 114 -18.47 -4.55 -1.28
C ASP A 114 -19.04 -4.07 -2.61
N THR A 115 -19.57 -4.99 -3.40
CA THR A 115 -20.17 -4.64 -4.69
C THR A 115 -21.58 -4.07 -4.53
N GLY A 116 -22.21 -4.32 -3.39
CA GLY A 116 -23.59 -3.92 -3.21
C GLY A 116 -24.61 -4.93 -3.74
N ILE A 117 -24.16 -6.02 -4.32
CA ILE A 117 -25.08 -7.06 -4.79
C ILE A 117 -25.62 -7.82 -3.60
N ARG A 118 -26.95 -7.98 -3.53
CA ARG A 118 -27.61 -8.66 -2.42
C ARG A 118 -28.50 -9.78 -2.91
#